data_082edc0c93e306cc01bf45d9cd2298b6
#
_entry.id   082edc0c93e306cc01bf45d9cd2298b6
#
_cell.length_a   1.000
_cell.length_b   1.000
_cell.length_c   1.000
_cell.angle_alpha   90.00
_cell.angle_beta   90.00
_cell.angle_gamma   90.00
#
_symmetry.space_group_name_H-M   'P 1'
#
loop_
_entity.id
_entity.type
_entity.pdbx_description
1 polymer ?
#
loop_
_entity_poly.entity_id
_entity_poly.type
_entity_poly.pdbx_seq_one_letter_code
_entity_poly.pdbx_strand_id
1 'polypeptide(L)' 'MTLDEVERLDKEMLVPTDVAQVLGCSPYTINVATRDGKNPFPFPIIRMGTRVRIPKAPFIKAMRGE' A
#
# COMPACT_ATOMS: atom_id res chain seq x y z
N MET A 1 -8.42 10.04 1.26
CA MET A 1 -8.74 8.88 2.11
C MET A 1 -7.86 8.90 3.34
N THR A 2 -8.41 8.63 4.50
CA THR A 2 -7.66 8.56 5.75
C THR A 2 -7.32 7.11 6.09
N LEU A 3 -6.41 6.92 7.05
CA LEU A 3 -6.05 5.58 7.52
C LEU A 3 -7.26 4.87 8.13
N ASP A 4 -8.11 5.59 8.87
CA ASP A 4 -9.32 5.03 9.44
C ASP A 4 -10.28 4.52 8.36
N GLU A 5 -10.40 5.26 7.26
CA GLU A 5 -11.23 4.83 6.13
C GLU A 5 -10.68 3.56 5.50
N VAL A 6 -9.36 3.45 5.35
CA VAL A 6 -8.73 2.25 4.83
C VAL A 6 -9.00 1.06 5.75
N GLU A 7 -8.88 1.28 7.06
CA GLU A 7 -9.10 0.24 8.06
C GLU A 7 -10.52 -0.32 7.99
N ARG A 8 -11.49 0.50 7.60
CA ARG A 8 -12.90 0.10 7.47
C ARG A 8 -13.21 -0.62 6.17
N LEU A 9 -12.29 -0.62 5.21
CA LEU A 9 -12.52 -1.34 3.96
C LEU A 9 -12.64 -2.83 4.22
N ASP A 10 -13.64 -3.45 3.61
CA ASP A 10 -13.91 -4.88 3.79
C ASP A 10 -13.09 -5.70 2.81
N LYS A 11 -11.79 -5.63 2.93
CA LYS A 11 -10.86 -6.41 2.11
C LYS A 11 -9.53 -6.54 2.83
N GLU A 12 -8.82 -7.63 2.58
CA GLU A 12 -7.53 -7.90 3.22
C GLU A 12 -6.35 -7.32 2.46
N MET A 13 -6.51 -7.10 1.16
CA MET A 13 -5.45 -6.61 0.28
C MET A 13 -5.86 -5.27 -0.29
N LEU A 14 -4.94 -4.31 -0.21
CA LEU A 14 -5.14 -2.98 -0.76
C LEU A 14 -4.51 -2.91 -2.15
N VAL A 15 -5.04 -2.00 -2.97
CA VAL A 15 -4.45 -1.68 -4.27
C VAL A 15 -3.64 -0.39 -4.15
N PRO A 16 -2.72 -0.13 -5.09
CA PRO A 16 -1.91 1.10 -5.01
C PRO A 16 -2.74 2.38 -4.89
N THR A 17 -3.92 2.42 -5.50
CA THR A 17 -4.81 3.59 -5.41
C THR A 17 -5.19 3.88 -3.96
N ASP A 18 -5.53 2.85 -3.19
CA ASP A 18 -5.90 3.02 -1.78
C ASP A 18 -4.75 3.58 -0.96
N VAL A 19 -3.57 2.97 -1.11
CA VAL A 19 -2.37 3.35 -0.37
C VAL A 19 -1.92 4.76 -0.77
N ALA A 20 -1.96 5.08 -2.05
CA ALA A 20 -1.54 6.39 -2.55
C ALA A 20 -2.40 7.51 -1.97
N GLN A 21 -3.69 7.27 -1.80
CA GLN A 21 -4.59 8.28 -1.23
C GLN A 21 -4.24 8.58 0.23
N VAL A 22 -3.80 7.57 0.98
CA VAL A 22 -3.35 7.77 2.35
C VAL A 22 -2.02 8.50 2.39
N LEU A 23 -1.09 8.13 1.51
CA LEU A 23 0.25 8.71 1.48
C LEU A 23 0.30 10.08 0.82
N GLY A 24 -0.73 10.46 0.07
CA GLY A 24 -0.75 11.73 -0.65
C GLY A 24 0.09 11.74 -1.91
N CYS A 25 0.23 10.59 -2.56
CA CYS A 25 0.97 10.47 -3.82
C CYS A 25 0.10 9.82 -4.90
N SER A 26 0.65 9.63 -6.09
CA SER A 26 -0.08 8.94 -7.16
C SER A 26 0.16 7.43 -7.07
N PRO A 27 -0.80 6.62 -7.55
CA PRO A 27 -0.59 5.16 -7.62
C PRO A 27 0.62 4.79 -8.49
N TYR A 28 0.92 5.59 -9.48
CA TYR A 28 2.08 5.39 -10.35
C TYR A 28 3.38 5.45 -9.55
N THR A 29 3.46 6.35 -8.58
CA THR A 29 4.63 6.48 -7.72
C THR A 29 4.93 5.18 -6.99
N ILE A 30 3.89 4.53 -6.46
CA ILE A 30 4.05 3.26 -5.76
C ILE A 30 4.52 2.17 -6.72
N ASN A 31 3.94 2.11 -7.91
CA ASN A 31 4.30 1.12 -8.91
C ASN A 31 5.78 1.26 -9.32
N VAL A 32 6.22 2.48 -9.58
CA VAL A 32 7.60 2.75 -9.99
C VAL A 32 8.57 2.43 -8.86
N ALA A 33 8.24 2.83 -7.63
CA ALA A 33 9.12 2.64 -6.48
C ALA A 33 9.34 1.17 -6.15
N THR A 34 8.42 0.29 -6.53
CA THR A 34 8.51 -1.14 -6.22
C THR A 34 8.97 -1.99 -7.42
N ARG A 35 9.38 -1.37 -8.51
CA ARG A 35 9.92 -2.10 -9.66
C ARG A 35 11.23 -2.79 -9.29
N ASP A 36 11.53 -3.89 -9.99
CA ASP A 36 12.78 -4.63 -9.84
C ASP A 36 12.97 -5.20 -8.42
N GLY A 37 11.88 -5.51 -7.75
CA GLY A 37 11.92 -6.11 -6.43
C GLY A 37 12.27 -5.15 -5.31
N LYS A 38 12.32 -3.86 -5.59
CA LYS A 38 12.61 -2.86 -4.58
C LYS A 38 11.36 -2.55 -3.75
N ASN A 39 11.55 -2.26 -2.48
CA ASN A 39 10.47 -1.87 -1.59
C ASN A 39 10.97 -0.83 -0.58
N PRO A 40 10.90 0.46 -0.92
CA PRO A 40 11.35 1.52 -0.02
C PRO A 40 10.36 1.85 1.10
N PHE A 41 9.20 1.20 1.11
CA PHE A 41 8.15 1.47 2.08
C PHE A 41 8.30 0.60 3.33
N PRO A 42 7.80 1.07 4.50
CA PRO A 42 7.91 0.30 5.75
C PRO A 42 6.90 -0.84 5.87
N PHE A 43 6.16 -1.15 4.83
CA PHE A 43 5.19 -2.23 4.82
C PHE A 43 5.48 -3.17 3.64
N PRO A 44 5.10 -4.45 3.74
CA PRO A 44 5.33 -5.39 2.65
C PRO A 44 4.45 -5.08 1.43
N ILE A 45 4.99 -5.37 0.26
CA ILE A 45 4.28 -5.20 -1.00
C ILE A 45 4.43 -6.49 -1.79
N ILE A 46 3.30 -7.00 -2.28
CA ILE A 46 3.29 -8.20 -3.10
C ILE A 46 3.10 -7.77 -4.55
N ARG A 47 4.04 -8.16 -5.40
CA ARG A 47 3.98 -7.86 -6.82
C ARG A 47 3.78 -9.14 -7.62
N MET A 48 2.69 -9.17 -8.39
CA MET A 48 2.36 -10.31 -9.23
C MET A 48 2.30 -9.83 -10.69
N GLY A 49 3.43 -9.91 -11.38
CA GLY A 49 3.53 -9.38 -12.74
C GLY A 49 3.31 -7.87 -12.75
N THR A 50 2.25 -7.42 -13.40
CA THR A 50 1.90 -6.00 -13.47
C THR A 50 0.98 -5.56 -12.35
N ARG A 51 0.54 -6.49 -11.52
CA ARG A 51 -0.37 -6.19 -10.42
C ARG A 51 0.40 -6.02 -9.11
N VAL A 52 0.05 -4.99 -8.37
CA VAL A 52 0.64 -4.71 -7.06
C VAL A 52 -0.46 -4.78 -6.02
N ARG A 53 -0.17 -5.48 -4.92
CA ARG A 53 -1.10 -5.61 -3.80
C ARG A 53 -0.37 -5.34 -2.50
N ILE A 54 -1.04 -4.70 -1.58
CA ILE A 54 -0.45 -4.36 -0.29
C ILE A 54 -1.33 -4.99 0.81
N PRO A 55 -0.76 -5.89 1.63
CA PRO A 55 -1.53 -6.46 2.76
C PRO A 55 -2.01 -5.35 3.68
N LYS A 56 -3.30 -5.34 3.99
CA LYS A 56 -3.92 -4.27 4.77
C LYS A 56 -3.38 -4.21 6.20
N ALA A 57 -3.33 -5.33 6.90
CA ALA A 57 -2.92 -5.34 8.31
C ALA A 57 -1.50 -4.82 8.52
N PRO A 58 -0.47 -5.31 7.79
CA PRO A 58 0.88 -4.75 7.93
C PRO A 58 0.97 -3.28 7.54
N PHE A 59 0.20 -2.86 6.53
CA PHE A 59 0.19 -1.47 6.11
C PHE A 59 -0.32 -0.57 7.24
N ILE A 60 -1.44 -0.92 7.85
CA ILE A 60 -2.03 -0.13 8.93
C ILE A 60 -1.09 -0.09 10.13
N LYS A 61 -0.50 -1.23 10.47
CA LYS A 61 0.45 -1.31 11.57
C LYS A 61 1.65 -0.39 11.35
N ALA A 62 2.20 -0.40 10.14
CA ALA A 62 3.33 0.45 9.78
C ALA A 62 2.95 1.94 9.84
N MET A 63 1.77 2.30 9.37
CA MET A 63 1.32 3.68 9.38
C MET A 63 1.07 4.20 10.79
N ARG A 64 0.77 3.32 11.74
CA ARG A 64 0.59 3.69 13.15
C ARG A 64 1.89 3.70 13.92
N GLY A 65 2.98 3.25 13.32
CA GLY A 65 4.27 3.18 13.99
C GLY A 65 4.42 2.01 14.95
N GLU A 66 3.63 0.98 14.76
CA GLU A 66 3.67 -0.21 15.62
C GLU A 66 4.66 -1.27 15.15
#